data_7031200b8f33debcffc319100ccda33f
#
_entry.id   7031200b8f33debcffc319100ccda33f
#
_cell.length_a   1.000
_cell.length_b   1.000
_cell.length_c   1.000
_cell.angle_alpha   90.00
_cell.angle_beta   90.00
_cell.angle_gamma   90.00
#
_symmetry.space_group_name_H-M   'P 1'
#
loop_
_entity.id
_entity.type
_entity.pdbx_description
1 polymer ?
#
loop_
_entity_poly.entity_id
_entity_poly.type
_entity_poly.pdbx_seq_one_letter_code
_entity_poly.pdbx_strand_id
1 'polypeptide(L)'
;SIGALILSPDVLFMRWSEMDVWSMLTWRGIEMGIILILFSSCFKIFRDNFKNIFSPVGFGIICCQIISSFFFTYGIAETSASLILFTLATSPIFASIFSIFILGEKTNNSTWITACLALIGVGISVANGDNVLNAPEGSVLIGTICGIGAAASLGLSLVLLRYQPNIPAMTLIGISALCNGFIGLLIVSPGLLFQG
;
A
#
# COMPACT_ATOMS: atom_id res chain seq x y z
N SER A 1 -15.20 6.18 7.18
CA SER A 1 -14.31 6.10 8.34
C SER A 1 -13.23 7.17 8.27
N ILE A 2 -12.79 7.69 9.42
CA ILE A 2 -11.81 8.79 9.54
C ILE A 2 -10.51 8.47 8.78
N GLY A 3 -10.06 7.21 8.79
CA GLY A 3 -8.85 6.80 8.08
C GLY A 3 -8.91 6.99 6.56
N ALA A 4 -10.07 6.79 5.94
CA ALA A 4 -10.24 7.03 4.50
C ALA A 4 -10.18 8.53 4.16
N LEU A 5 -10.69 9.40 5.03
CA LEU A 5 -10.60 10.85 4.86
C LEU A 5 -9.17 11.37 4.99
N ILE A 6 -8.34 10.73 5.80
CA ILE A 6 -6.91 11.10 5.96
C ILE A 6 -6.09 10.64 4.76
N LEU A 7 -6.42 9.49 4.15
CA LEU A 7 -5.72 8.98 2.96
C LEU A 7 -6.10 9.69 1.66
N SER A 8 -7.28 10.31 1.60
CA SER A 8 -7.76 10.97 0.38
C SER A 8 -6.87 12.13 -0.10
N PRO A 9 -6.36 13.03 0.77
CA PRO A 9 -5.45 14.10 0.37
C PRO A 9 -4.09 13.60 -0.11
N ASP A 10 -3.59 12.47 0.41
CA ASP A 10 -2.28 11.90 0.08
C ASP A 10 -2.11 11.71 -1.44
N VAL A 11 -3.10 11.09 -2.09
CA VAL A 11 -3.10 10.86 -3.53
C VAL A 11 -3.18 12.16 -4.35
N LEU A 12 -3.91 13.16 -3.84
CA LEU A 12 -4.00 14.48 -4.48
C LEU A 12 -2.67 15.23 -4.41
N PHE A 13 -2.01 15.22 -3.25
CA PHE A 13 -0.71 15.84 -3.07
C PHE A 13 0.36 15.15 -3.95
N MET A 14 0.32 13.83 -4.07
CA MET A 14 1.20 13.08 -4.97
C MET A 14 1.06 13.55 -6.42
N ARG A 15 -0.15 13.82 -6.89
CA ARG A 15 -0.40 14.27 -8.25
C ARG A 15 -0.06 15.74 -8.50
N TRP A 16 -0.21 16.57 -7.48
CA TRP A 16 0.05 18.01 -7.58
C TRP A 16 1.54 18.35 -7.51
N SER A 17 2.34 17.47 -6.90
CA SER A 17 3.77 17.73 -6.73
C SER A 17 4.57 17.64 -8.02
N GLU A 18 4.01 17.04 -9.10
CA GLU A 18 4.72 16.77 -10.38
C GLU A 18 6.13 16.17 -10.20
N MET A 19 6.40 15.59 -9.02
CA MET A 19 7.70 15.03 -8.66
C MET A 19 7.92 13.70 -9.36
N ASP A 20 9.19 13.38 -9.61
CA ASP A 20 9.58 12.06 -10.09
C ASP A 20 9.18 10.94 -9.12
N VAL A 21 8.85 9.75 -9.65
CA VAL A 21 8.40 8.56 -8.89
C VAL A 21 9.29 8.27 -7.69
N TRP A 22 10.60 8.35 -7.89
CA TRP A 22 11.58 8.03 -6.87
C TRP A 22 11.62 9.07 -5.75
N SER A 23 11.47 10.36 -6.11
CA SER A 23 11.36 11.45 -5.14
C SER A 23 10.10 11.32 -4.31
N MET A 24 8.96 10.98 -4.92
CA MET A 24 7.70 10.69 -4.22
C MET A 24 7.85 9.53 -3.25
N LEU A 25 8.45 8.43 -3.69
CA LEU A 25 8.68 7.24 -2.85
C LEU A 25 9.56 7.59 -1.65
N THR A 26 10.59 8.42 -1.86
CA THR A 26 11.51 8.87 -0.83
C THR A 26 10.81 9.69 0.24
N TRP A 27 10.17 10.78 -0.15
CA TRP A 27 9.51 11.69 0.80
C TRP A 27 8.40 10.98 1.58
N ARG A 28 7.52 10.28 0.87
CA ARG A 28 6.43 9.51 1.48
C ARG A 28 6.96 8.45 2.44
N GLY A 29 8.02 7.73 2.05
CA GLY A 29 8.63 6.71 2.89
C GLY A 29 9.22 7.28 4.18
N ILE A 30 9.93 8.40 4.09
CA ILE A 30 10.54 9.05 5.25
C ILE A 30 9.47 9.63 6.18
N GLU A 31 8.52 10.39 5.65
CA GLU A 31 7.46 11.02 6.46
C GLU A 31 6.61 9.99 7.19
N MET A 32 6.04 9.04 6.46
CA MET A 32 5.22 7.98 7.06
C MET A 32 6.02 7.12 8.02
N GLY A 33 7.26 6.78 7.67
CA GLY A 33 8.12 5.96 8.51
C GLY A 33 8.45 6.63 9.84
N ILE A 34 8.85 7.91 9.83
CA ILE A 34 9.15 8.67 11.05
C ILE A 34 7.90 8.80 11.91
N ILE A 35 6.77 9.21 11.34
CA ILE A 35 5.52 9.41 12.07
C ILE A 35 5.07 8.10 12.74
N LEU A 36 5.06 6.98 11.99
CA LEU A 36 4.61 5.69 12.52
C LEU A 36 5.54 5.15 13.61
N ILE A 37 6.86 5.33 13.47
CA ILE A 37 7.81 4.88 14.49
C ILE A 37 7.71 5.76 15.74
N LEU A 38 7.63 7.07 15.60
CA LEU A 38 7.42 7.96 16.75
C LEU A 38 6.11 7.64 17.46
N PHE A 39 5.03 7.48 16.71
CA PHE A 39 3.73 7.11 17.27
C PHE A 39 3.77 5.75 17.96
N SER A 40 4.37 4.74 17.35
CA SER A 40 4.50 3.40 17.94
C SER A 40 5.35 3.39 19.21
N SER A 41 6.36 4.26 19.28
CA SER A 41 7.23 4.38 20.47
C SER A 41 6.49 4.89 21.70
N CYS A 42 5.38 5.62 21.52
CA CYS A 42 4.53 6.07 22.59
C CYS A 42 3.71 4.93 23.23
N PHE A 43 3.57 3.79 22.56
CA PHE A 43 2.81 2.65 23.05
C PHE A 43 3.71 1.60 23.68
N LYS A 44 3.30 1.08 24.84
CA LYS A 44 4.00 0.00 25.58
C LYS A 44 4.24 -1.25 24.73
N ILE A 45 3.35 -1.52 23.77
CA ILE A 45 3.38 -2.67 22.86
C ILE A 45 4.68 -2.73 22.03
N PHE A 46 5.25 -1.57 21.71
CA PHE A 46 6.54 -1.48 21.00
C PHE A 46 7.69 -2.12 21.78
N ARG A 47 7.75 -1.85 23.08
CA ARG A 47 8.89 -2.28 23.94
C ARG A 47 8.87 -3.77 24.26
N ASP A 48 7.67 -4.35 24.41
CA ASP A 48 7.52 -5.72 24.88
C ASP A 48 7.64 -6.76 23.75
N ASN A 49 7.39 -6.37 22.49
CA ASN A 49 7.36 -7.28 21.34
C ASN A 49 8.43 -7.00 20.27
N PHE A 50 9.47 -6.23 20.59
CA PHE A 50 10.51 -5.85 19.60
C PHE A 50 11.23 -7.07 18.99
N LYS A 51 11.39 -8.15 19.74
CA LYS A 51 12.00 -9.40 19.25
C LYS A 51 11.20 -10.07 18.14
N ASN A 52 9.88 -9.90 18.14
CA ASN A 52 8.99 -10.50 17.14
C ASN A 52 9.07 -9.80 15.76
N ILE A 53 9.63 -8.59 15.69
CA ILE A 53 9.85 -7.86 14.44
C ILE A 53 10.83 -8.64 13.54
N PHE A 54 11.86 -9.26 14.13
CA PHE A 54 12.86 -10.05 13.41
C PHE A 54 12.43 -11.50 13.13
N SER A 55 11.16 -11.84 13.38
CA SER A 55 10.63 -13.14 12.99
C SER A 55 10.56 -13.28 11.46
N PRO A 56 10.59 -14.51 10.91
CA PRO A 56 10.41 -14.72 9.48
C PRO A 56 9.11 -14.12 8.94
N VAL A 57 8.06 -14.14 9.76
CA VAL A 57 6.76 -13.53 9.43
C VAL A 57 6.86 -12.01 9.40
N GLY A 58 7.56 -11.41 10.39
CA GLY A 58 7.79 -9.96 10.41
C GLY A 58 8.57 -9.48 9.18
N PHE A 59 9.60 -10.20 8.79
CA PHE A 59 10.35 -9.92 7.57
C PHE A 59 9.46 -10.06 6.33
N GLY A 60 8.63 -11.09 6.24
CA GLY A 60 7.64 -11.27 5.17
C GLY A 60 6.68 -10.08 5.06
N ILE A 61 6.18 -9.57 6.20
CA ILE A 61 5.30 -8.40 6.23
C ILE A 61 6.04 -7.16 5.69
N ILE A 62 7.28 -6.92 6.12
CA ILE A 62 8.10 -5.79 5.65
C ILE A 62 8.28 -5.88 4.13
N CYS A 63 8.67 -7.03 3.60
CA CYS A 63 8.84 -7.23 2.16
C CYS A 63 7.54 -6.97 1.39
N CYS A 64 6.41 -7.53 1.85
CA CYS A 64 5.11 -7.30 1.21
C CYS A 64 4.71 -5.82 1.22
N GLN A 65 4.97 -5.09 2.30
CA GLN A 65 4.68 -3.67 2.39
C GLN A 65 5.58 -2.83 1.48
N ILE A 66 6.87 -3.17 1.38
CA ILE A 66 7.79 -2.51 0.46
C ILE A 66 7.31 -2.68 -0.98
N ILE A 67 6.98 -3.91 -1.38
CA ILE A 67 6.50 -4.24 -2.73
C ILE A 67 5.18 -3.52 -3.01
N SER A 68 4.24 -3.55 -2.06
CA SER A 68 2.94 -2.87 -2.21
C SER A 68 3.09 -1.36 -2.40
N SER A 69 3.92 -0.73 -1.58
CA SER A 69 4.17 0.72 -1.65
C SER A 69 4.85 1.12 -2.96
N PHE A 70 5.82 0.33 -3.42
CA PHE A 70 6.49 0.55 -4.70
C PHE A 70 5.50 0.49 -5.87
N PHE A 71 4.73 -0.60 -5.98
CA PHE A 71 3.75 -0.76 -7.04
C PHE A 71 2.67 0.32 -7.01
N PHE A 72 2.24 0.73 -5.81
CA PHE A 72 1.26 1.80 -5.66
C PHE A 72 1.80 3.14 -6.17
N THR A 73 3.00 3.53 -5.73
CA THR A 73 3.62 4.82 -6.12
C THR A 73 3.95 4.83 -7.60
N TYR A 74 4.56 3.78 -8.12
CA TYR A 74 4.89 3.65 -9.54
C TYR A 74 3.62 3.67 -10.41
N GLY A 75 2.59 2.93 -9.98
CA GLY A 75 1.33 2.89 -10.70
C GLY A 75 0.63 4.25 -10.78
N ILE A 76 0.62 5.05 -9.71
CA ILE A 76 0.02 6.40 -9.72
C ILE A 76 0.80 7.35 -10.64
N ALA A 77 2.11 7.23 -10.70
CA ALA A 77 2.94 8.08 -11.54
C ALA A 77 2.75 7.79 -13.04
N GLU A 78 2.62 6.52 -13.41
CA GLU A 78 2.51 6.10 -14.83
C GLU A 78 1.06 6.11 -15.34
N THR A 79 0.05 6.08 -14.44
CA THR A 79 -1.35 5.96 -14.86
C THR A 79 -2.29 6.89 -14.08
N SER A 80 -3.60 6.67 -14.25
CA SER A 80 -4.60 7.40 -13.47
C SER A 80 -4.70 6.85 -12.03
N ALA A 81 -4.77 7.75 -11.04
CA ALA A 81 -4.99 7.39 -9.65
C ALA A 81 -6.27 6.56 -9.47
N SER A 82 -7.31 6.83 -10.26
CA SER A 82 -8.58 6.10 -10.23
C SER A 82 -8.40 4.62 -10.57
N LEU A 83 -7.57 4.30 -11.57
CA LEU A 83 -7.30 2.92 -11.98
C LEU A 83 -6.56 2.15 -10.87
N ILE A 84 -5.57 2.78 -10.24
CA ILE A 84 -4.82 2.16 -9.14
C ILE A 84 -5.72 1.94 -7.93
N LEU A 85 -6.56 2.90 -7.56
CA LEU A 85 -7.50 2.76 -6.45
C LEU A 85 -8.55 1.68 -6.74
N PHE A 86 -9.02 1.56 -7.99
CA PHE A 86 -9.91 0.50 -8.41
C PHE A 86 -9.27 -0.89 -8.23
N THR A 87 -8.07 -1.06 -8.75
CA THR A 87 -7.35 -2.33 -8.61
C THR A 87 -6.98 -2.63 -7.15
N LEU A 88 -6.61 -1.62 -6.36
CA LEU A 88 -6.33 -1.78 -4.94
C LEU A 88 -7.57 -2.22 -4.13
N ALA A 89 -8.77 -1.85 -4.55
CA ALA A 89 -10.02 -2.32 -3.94
C ALA A 89 -10.22 -3.84 -4.07
N THR A 90 -9.44 -4.53 -4.91
CA THR A 90 -9.41 -6.01 -4.98
C THR A 90 -8.63 -6.65 -3.83
N SER A 91 -7.91 -5.87 -3.01
CA SER A 91 -7.08 -6.40 -1.91
C SER A 91 -7.80 -7.31 -0.92
N PRO A 92 -9.11 -7.13 -0.57
CA PRO A 92 -9.84 -8.06 0.28
C PRO A 92 -10.03 -9.43 -0.36
N ILE A 93 -10.08 -9.51 -1.70
CA ILE A 93 -10.18 -10.78 -2.44
C ILE A 93 -8.87 -11.56 -2.27
N PHE A 94 -7.73 -10.91 -2.49
CA PHE A 94 -6.42 -11.52 -2.27
C PHE A 94 -6.22 -11.92 -0.81
N ALA A 95 -6.59 -11.05 0.14
CA ALA A 95 -6.55 -11.37 1.57
C ALA A 95 -7.40 -12.61 1.90
N SER A 96 -8.59 -12.76 1.31
CA SER A 96 -9.44 -13.94 1.50
C SER A 96 -8.80 -15.20 0.95
N ILE A 97 -8.22 -15.14 -0.26
CA ILE A 97 -7.52 -16.26 -0.88
C ILE A 97 -6.33 -16.68 -0.01
N PHE A 98 -5.46 -15.76 0.37
CA PHE A 98 -4.29 -16.05 1.22
C PHE A 98 -4.69 -16.54 2.62
N SER A 99 -5.81 -16.06 3.18
CA SER A 99 -6.34 -16.54 4.47
C SER A 99 -6.71 -18.03 4.40
N ILE A 100 -7.30 -18.48 3.30
CA ILE A 100 -7.61 -19.91 3.11
C ILE A 100 -6.32 -20.74 3.08
N PHE A 101 -5.30 -20.29 2.34
CA PHE A 101 -4.06 -21.05 2.17
C PHE A 101 -3.16 -21.03 3.41
N ILE A 102 -3.08 -19.89 4.14
CA ILE A 102 -2.13 -19.70 5.23
C ILE A 102 -2.75 -20.02 6.58
N LEU A 103 -3.99 -19.56 6.82
CA LEU A 103 -4.68 -19.77 8.10
C LEU A 103 -5.58 -21.01 8.09
N GLY A 104 -5.92 -21.56 6.92
CA GLY A 104 -6.88 -22.65 6.80
C GLY A 104 -8.32 -22.24 7.15
N GLU A 105 -8.58 -20.94 7.25
CA GLU A 105 -9.89 -20.41 7.62
C GLU A 105 -10.85 -20.47 6.43
N LYS A 106 -12.09 -20.92 6.69
CA LYS A 106 -13.17 -20.81 5.70
C LYS A 106 -13.61 -19.35 5.63
N THR A 107 -13.38 -18.71 4.51
CA THR A 107 -13.84 -17.34 4.26
C THR A 107 -15.38 -17.30 4.27
N ASN A 108 -15.95 -16.40 5.04
CA ASN A 108 -17.40 -16.24 5.11
C ASN A 108 -17.93 -15.63 3.79
N ASN A 109 -19.08 -16.09 3.32
CA ASN A 109 -19.76 -15.55 2.14
C ASN A 109 -19.99 -14.03 2.24
N SER A 110 -20.17 -13.51 3.44
CA SER A 110 -20.26 -12.06 3.68
C SER A 110 -19.03 -11.30 3.21
N THR A 111 -17.83 -11.86 3.35
CA THR A 111 -16.59 -11.21 2.89
C THR A 111 -16.53 -11.13 1.37
N TRP A 112 -16.98 -12.16 0.67
CA TRP A 112 -17.07 -12.14 -0.79
C TRP A 112 -18.09 -11.14 -1.30
N ILE A 113 -19.27 -11.06 -0.65
CA ILE A 113 -20.30 -10.08 -1.00
C ILE A 113 -19.80 -8.66 -0.81
N THR A 114 -19.14 -8.36 0.33
CA THR A 114 -18.61 -7.02 0.59
C THR A 114 -17.48 -6.65 -0.38
N ALA A 115 -16.63 -7.59 -0.75
CA ALA A 115 -15.58 -7.38 -1.75
C ALA A 115 -16.18 -7.07 -3.13
N CYS A 116 -17.20 -7.82 -3.56
CA CYS A 116 -17.89 -7.56 -4.83
C CYS A 116 -18.60 -6.21 -4.83
N LEU A 117 -19.29 -5.85 -3.73
CA LEU A 117 -19.95 -4.55 -3.61
C LEU A 117 -18.93 -3.39 -3.65
N ALA A 118 -17.78 -3.54 -2.99
CA ALA A 118 -16.70 -2.56 -3.05
C ALA A 118 -16.17 -2.39 -4.48
N LEU A 119 -15.94 -3.49 -5.20
CA LEU A 119 -15.52 -3.46 -6.60
C LEU A 119 -16.54 -2.77 -7.50
N ILE A 120 -17.83 -3.07 -7.33
CA ILE A 120 -18.91 -2.42 -8.10
C ILE A 120 -18.90 -0.91 -7.81
N GLY A 121 -18.82 -0.51 -6.53
CA GLY A 121 -18.82 0.89 -6.14
C GLY A 121 -17.66 1.68 -6.74
N VAL A 122 -16.44 1.12 -6.66
CA VAL A 122 -15.27 1.74 -7.25
C VAL A 122 -15.33 1.70 -8.78
N GLY A 123 -15.84 0.60 -9.38
CA GLY A 123 -16.06 0.47 -10.82
C GLY A 123 -16.97 1.54 -11.38
N ILE A 124 -18.10 1.84 -10.72
CA ILE A 124 -19.02 2.93 -11.09
C ILE A 124 -18.30 4.29 -11.00
N SER A 125 -17.51 4.51 -9.95
CA SER A 125 -16.77 5.75 -9.77
C SER A 125 -15.73 5.96 -10.87
N VAL A 126 -15.04 4.90 -11.28
CA VAL A 126 -14.02 4.94 -12.36
C VAL A 126 -14.69 5.11 -13.73
N ALA A 127 -15.80 4.43 -13.98
CA ALA A 127 -16.53 4.53 -15.27
C ALA A 127 -17.06 5.93 -15.55
N ASN A 128 -17.37 6.71 -14.51
CA ASN A 128 -17.80 8.11 -14.64
C ASN A 128 -16.61 9.10 -14.68
N GLY A 129 -15.39 8.63 -14.55
CA GLY A 129 -14.18 9.47 -14.63
C GLY A 129 -13.62 9.47 -16.06
N ASP A 130 -13.74 10.58 -16.79
CA ASP A 130 -13.29 10.73 -18.18
C ASP A 130 -11.80 10.42 -18.41
N ASN A 131 -11.00 10.40 -17.35
CA ASN A 131 -9.54 10.27 -17.43
C ASN A 131 -9.05 8.83 -17.65
N VAL A 132 -9.87 7.80 -17.38
CA VAL A 132 -9.47 6.39 -17.55
C VAL A 132 -9.63 5.95 -19.01
N LEU A 133 -10.67 6.45 -19.68
CA LEU A 133 -10.97 6.11 -21.08
C LEU A 133 -10.01 6.79 -22.08
N ASN A 134 -9.37 7.88 -21.67
CA ASN A 134 -8.44 8.65 -22.49
C ASN A 134 -6.95 8.34 -22.20
N ALA A 135 -6.66 7.40 -21.31
CA ALA A 135 -5.28 6.98 -21.05
C ALA A 135 -4.74 6.14 -22.21
N PRO A 136 -3.47 6.29 -22.60
CA PRO A 136 -2.84 5.43 -23.61
C PRO A 136 -2.95 3.96 -23.21
N GLU A 137 -3.26 3.06 -24.15
CA GLU A 137 -3.49 1.63 -23.84
C GLU A 137 -2.33 0.97 -23.09
N GLY A 138 -1.09 1.35 -23.37
CA GLY A 138 0.09 0.85 -22.64
C GLY A 138 0.11 1.26 -21.17
N SER A 139 -0.35 2.45 -20.83
CA SER A 139 -0.38 2.94 -19.46
C SER A 139 -1.47 2.26 -18.62
N VAL A 140 -2.60 1.89 -19.22
CA VAL A 140 -3.68 1.14 -18.55
C VAL A 140 -3.22 -0.26 -18.14
N LEU A 141 -2.48 -0.94 -19.01
CA LEU A 141 -1.95 -2.28 -18.72
C LEU A 141 -0.93 -2.25 -17.59
N ILE A 142 0.02 -1.30 -17.63
CA ILE A 142 1.01 -1.09 -16.57
C ILE A 142 0.30 -0.80 -15.24
N GLY A 143 -0.66 0.14 -15.25
CA GLY A 143 -1.43 0.48 -14.06
C GLY A 143 -2.19 -0.69 -13.48
N THR A 144 -2.81 -1.51 -14.32
CA THR A 144 -3.54 -2.68 -13.87
C THR A 144 -2.62 -3.72 -13.22
N ILE A 145 -1.47 -3.99 -13.82
CA ILE A 145 -0.47 -4.93 -13.25
C ILE A 145 0.07 -4.40 -11.93
N CYS A 146 0.43 -3.12 -11.86
CA CYS A 146 0.91 -2.48 -10.64
C CYS A 146 -0.15 -2.48 -9.54
N GLY A 147 -1.40 -2.15 -9.89
CA GLY A 147 -2.49 -2.13 -8.91
C GLY A 147 -2.83 -3.52 -8.38
N ILE A 148 -2.85 -4.55 -9.23
CA ILE A 148 -3.03 -5.95 -8.80
C ILE A 148 -1.86 -6.41 -7.93
N GLY A 149 -0.61 -6.08 -8.31
CA GLY A 149 0.57 -6.37 -7.53
C GLY A 149 0.54 -5.73 -6.13
N ALA A 150 0.15 -4.45 -6.08
CA ALA A 150 -0.05 -3.73 -4.82
C ALA A 150 -1.15 -4.37 -3.96
N ALA A 151 -2.31 -4.70 -4.57
CA ALA A 151 -3.44 -5.31 -3.87
C ALA A 151 -3.10 -6.70 -3.32
N ALA A 152 -2.42 -7.54 -4.09
CA ALA A 152 -2.00 -8.87 -3.67
C ALA A 152 -0.98 -8.79 -2.51
N SER A 153 0.04 -7.94 -2.63
CA SER A 153 1.06 -7.75 -1.59
C SER A 153 0.44 -7.18 -0.30
N LEU A 154 -0.47 -6.22 -0.41
CA LEU A 154 -1.21 -5.69 0.74
C LEU A 154 -2.08 -6.76 1.38
N GLY A 155 -2.83 -7.53 0.59
CA GLY A 155 -3.66 -8.64 1.07
C GLY A 155 -2.85 -9.69 1.82
N LEU A 156 -1.67 -10.06 1.29
CA LEU A 156 -0.77 -11.01 1.94
C LEU A 156 -0.23 -10.46 3.27
N SER A 157 0.17 -9.19 3.31
CA SER A 157 0.66 -8.57 4.54
C SER A 157 -0.39 -8.55 5.65
N LEU A 158 -1.66 -8.30 5.31
CA LEU A 158 -2.77 -8.32 6.26
C LEU A 158 -3.02 -9.73 6.83
N VAL A 159 -2.89 -10.76 5.99
CA VAL A 159 -3.04 -12.15 6.44
C VAL A 159 -1.87 -12.55 7.35
N LEU A 160 -0.65 -12.18 7.02
CA LEU A 160 0.51 -12.43 7.88
C LEU A 160 0.41 -11.72 9.24
N LEU A 161 -0.14 -10.50 9.27
CA LEU A 161 -0.44 -9.81 10.53
C LEU A 161 -1.50 -10.53 11.37
N ARG A 162 -2.49 -11.17 10.73
CA ARG A 162 -3.47 -12.02 11.44
C ARG A 162 -2.86 -13.32 11.94
N TYR A 163 -1.93 -13.91 11.18
CA TYR A 163 -1.25 -15.14 11.57
C TYR A 163 -0.44 -14.97 12.86
N GLN A 164 0.14 -13.80 13.09
CA GLN A 164 0.94 -13.51 14.27
C GLN A 164 0.49 -12.20 14.96
N PRO A 165 -0.59 -12.23 15.76
CA PRO A 165 -1.22 -11.02 16.31
C PRO A 165 -0.35 -10.27 17.34
N ASN A 166 0.71 -10.89 17.85
CA ASN A 166 1.63 -10.30 18.82
C ASN A 166 2.70 -9.39 18.18
N ILE A 167 2.68 -9.25 16.86
CA ILE A 167 3.63 -8.37 16.17
C ILE A 167 3.08 -6.93 16.16
N PRO A 168 3.90 -5.91 16.47
CA PRO A 168 3.49 -4.52 16.43
C PRO A 168 3.35 -4.05 14.96
N ALA A 169 2.15 -4.14 14.40
CA ALA A 169 1.86 -3.82 13.01
C ALA A 169 2.33 -2.41 12.59
N MET A 170 2.07 -1.41 13.44
CA MET A 170 2.47 0.00 13.15
C MET A 170 3.98 0.15 13.01
N THR A 171 4.75 -0.56 13.83
CA THR A 171 6.22 -0.54 13.76
C THR A 171 6.74 -1.17 12.48
N LEU A 172 6.17 -2.32 12.08
CA LEU A 172 6.56 -2.98 10.82
C LEU A 172 6.24 -2.13 9.60
N ILE A 173 5.06 -1.52 9.56
CA ILE A 173 4.68 -0.59 8.49
C ILE A 173 5.61 0.63 8.49
N GLY A 174 5.96 1.17 9.66
CA GLY A 174 6.90 2.27 9.77
C GLY A 174 8.32 1.91 9.28
N ILE A 175 8.82 0.72 9.64
CA ILE A 175 10.11 0.23 9.16
C ILE A 175 10.09 0.02 7.64
N SER A 176 9.04 -0.59 7.10
CA SER A 176 8.91 -0.79 5.64
C SER A 176 8.85 0.54 4.89
N ALA A 177 8.17 1.54 5.45
CA ALA A 177 8.12 2.88 4.88
C ALA A 177 9.51 3.55 4.87
N LEU A 178 10.28 3.47 5.98
CA LEU A 178 11.66 3.95 6.00
C LEU A 178 12.56 3.22 5.00
N CYS A 179 12.41 1.91 4.86
CA CYS A 179 13.15 1.14 3.85
C CYS A 179 12.83 1.64 2.44
N ASN A 180 11.57 1.90 2.11
CA ASN A 180 11.18 2.50 0.83
C ASN A 180 11.79 3.88 0.64
N GLY A 181 11.73 4.73 1.67
CA GLY A 181 12.36 6.05 1.64
C GLY A 181 13.86 5.97 1.42
N PHE A 182 14.54 5.03 2.07
CA PHE A 182 15.98 4.81 1.89
C PHE A 182 16.33 4.26 0.49
N ILE A 183 15.53 3.33 -0.05
CA ILE A 183 15.69 2.84 -1.42
C ILE A 183 15.54 4.00 -2.42
N GLY A 184 14.52 4.84 -2.24
CA GLY A 184 14.33 6.03 -3.05
C GLY A 184 15.54 6.97 -3.00
N LEU A 185 16.08 7.26 -1.80
CA LEU A 185 17.27 8.08 -1.62
C LEU A 185 18.51 7.54 -2.34
N LEU A 186 18.67 6.23 -2.42
CA LEU A 186 19.81 5.63 -3.12
C LEU A 186 19.72 5.76 -4.65
N ILE A 187 18.50 5.84 -5.17
CA ILE A 187 18.24 5.88 -6.61
C ILE A 187 18.16 7.32 -7.11
N VAL A 188 17.59 8.23 -6.30
CA VAL A 188 17.44 9.63 -6.67
C VAL A 188 18.80 10.35 -6.57
N SER A 189 19.21 11.01 -7.64
CA SER A 189 20.35 11.92 -7.55
C SER A 189 19.99 13.12 -6.66
N PRO A 190 20.92 13.63 -5.83
CA PRO A 190 20.65 14.70 -4.85
C PRO A 190 20.02 15.99 -5.44
N GLY A 191 20.21 16.22 -6.74
CA GLY A 191 19.64 17.38 -7.44
C GLY A 191 18.15 17.26 -7.78
N LEU A 192 17.59 16.05 -7.83
CA LEU A 192 16.18 15.80 -8.16
C LEU A 192 15.26 15.80 -6.94
N LEU A 193 15.81 15.66 -5.74
CA LEU A 193 15.03 15.63 -4.49
C LEU A 193 14.29 16.95 -4.17
N PHE A 194 14.75 18.07 -4.75
CA PHE A 194 14.25 19.41 -4.47
C PHE A 194 13.70 20.11 -5.72
N GLN A 195 13.55 19.41 -6.83
CA GLN A 195 12.90 19.92 -8.04
C GLN A 195 11.41 19.53 -8.00
N GLY A 196 10.61 20.41 -7.48
CA GLY A 196 9.14 20.34 -7.48
C GLY A 196 8.60 21.74 -7.57
#